data_63996397d2931b5804cbb17f59588c5e
#
_entry.id   63996397d2931b5804cbb17f59588c5e
#
_cell.length_a   1.000
_cell.length_b   1.000
_cell.length_c   1.000
_cell.angle_alpha   90.00
_cell.angle_beta   90.00
_cell.angle_gamma   90.00
#
_symmetry.space_group_name_H-M   'P 1'
#
loop_
_entity.id
_entity.type
_entity.pdbx_description
1 polymer ?
#
loop_
_entity_poly.entity_id
_entity_poly.type
_entity_poly.pdbx_seq_one_letter_code
_entity_poly.pdbx_strand_id
1 'polypeptide(L)'
;MTLDELANELCAVSDEKAVRDLAKYIEEWKGDDRNAEVLENMVERFFGNVWISKEAEHSKAYRLWSSFRDDAIHGIGGMTMNERLYAFGLFERFDSCKSEAERLEVYGKVHAKP
;
A
#
# COMPACT_ATOMS: atom_id res chain seq x y z
N MET A 1 -2.50 -11.13 1.31
CA MET A 1 -1.82 -10.17 2.21
C MET A 1 -2.44 -8.80 2.02
N THR A 2 -2.76 -8.11 3.10
CA THR A 2 -3.22 -6.73 3.05
C THR A 2 -2.04 -5.76 3.08
N LEU A 3 -2.30 -4.49 2.76
CA LEU A 3 -1.28 -3.45 2.83
C LEU A 3 -0.73 -3.29 4.26
N ASP A 4 -1.57 -3.40 5.27
CA ASP A 4 -1.13 -3.32 6.67
C ASP A 4 -0.24 -4.50 7.04
N GLU A 5 -0.58 -5.70 6.59
CA GLU A 5 0.26 -6.87 6.79
C GLU A 5 1.60 -6.72 6.08
N LEU A 6 1.59 -6.16 4.86
CA LEU A 6 2.82 -5.88 4.13
C LEU A 6 3.74 -4.94 4.92
N ALA A 7 3.20 -3.83 5.42
CA ALA A 7 3.98 -2.87 6.21
C ALA A 7 4.60 -3.54 7.45
N ASN A 8 3.81 -4.35 8.15
CA ASN A 8 4.29 -5.08 9.33
C ASN A 8 5.39 -6.09 8.97
N GLU A 9 5.21 -6.83 7.88
CA GLU A 9 6.21 -7.81 7.44
C GLU A 9 7.50 -7.16 6.96
N LEU A 10 7.42 -6.02 6.29
CA LEU A 10 8.61 -5.26 5.90
C LEU A 10 9.43 -4.86 7.13
N CYS A 11 8.77 -4.36 8.17
CA CYS A 11 9.44 -3.99 9.41
C CYS A 11 10.00 -5.20 10.16
N ALA A 12 9.41 -6.39 9.98
CA ALA A 12 9.93 -7.63 10.55
C ALA A 12 11.16 -8.16 9.80
N VAL A 13 11.28 -7.84 8.51
CA VAL A 13 12.44 -8.24 7.71
C VAL A 13 13.68 -7.43 8.04
N SER A 14 13.51 -6.13 8.31
CA SER A 14 14.62 -5.21 8.55
C SER A 14 14.22 -4.15 9.58
N ASP A 15 15.13 -3.83 10.49
CA ASP A 15 14.94 -2.75 11.46
C ASP A 15 15.60 -1.43 11.02
N GLU A 16 16.08 -1.36 9.79
CA GLU A 16 16.69 -0.13 9.27
C GLU A 16 15.67 1.01 9.20
N LYS A 17 16.16 2.21 9.47
CA LYS A 17 15.33 3.42 9.47
C LYS A 17 14.60 3.60 8.13
N ALA A 18 15.27 3.33 7.02
CA ALA A 18 14.68 3.48 5.69
C ALA A 18 13.42 2.61 5.53
N VAL A 19 13.43 1.39 6.07
CA VAL A 19 12.27 0.49 6.01
C VAL A 19 11.14 0.99 6.92
N ARG A 20 11.46 1.50 8.09
CA ARG A 20 10.46 2.12 8.96
C ARG A 20 9.85 3.37 8.32
N ASP A 21 10.66 4.15 7.61
CA ASP A 21 10.17 5.31 6.88
C ASP A 21 9.23 4.89 5.74
N LEU A 22 9.54 3.79 5.05
CA LEU A 22 8.65 3.24 4.01
C LEU A 22 7.30 2.84 4.61
N ALA A 23 7.30 2.14 5.74
CA ALA A 23 6.06 1.75 6.43
C ALA A 23 5.24 2.98 6.83
N LYS A 24 5.90 4.07 7.24
CA LYS A 24 5.26 5.33 7.56
C LYS A 24 4.63 5.98 6.33
N TYR A 25 5.31 5.97 5.19
CA TYR A 25 4.75 6.47 3.94
C TYR A 25 3.51 5.68 3.51
N ILE A 26 3.53 4.36 3.69
CA ILE A 26 2.36 3.52 3.41
C ILE A 26 1.18 3.95 4.30
N GLU A 27 1.41 4.18 5.58
CA GLU A 27 0.36 4.63 6.50
C GLU A 27 -0.16 6.02 6.12
N GLU A 28 0.71 6.94 5.74
CA GLU A 28 0.32 8.27 5.26
C GLU A 28 -0.54 8.18 3.99
N TRP A 29 -0.17 7.28 3.07
CA TRP A 29 -0.94 7.06 1.85
C TRP A 29 -2.38 6.65 2.15
N LYS A 30 -2.61 5.83 3.17
CA LYS A 30 -3.96 5.40 3.54
C LYS A 30 -4.85 6.58 3.94
N GLY A 31 -4.27 7.65 4.45
CA GLY A 31 -5.00 8.82 4.93
C GLY A 31 -5.13 9.98 3.94
N ASP A 32 -4.44 9.93 2.81
CA ASP A 32 -4.40 11.03 1.85
C ASP A 32 -5.24 10.75 0.60
N ASP A 33 -5.15 11.62 -0.41
CA ASP A 33 -5.93 11.54 -1.65
C ASP A 33 -5.19 10.88 -2.82
N ARG A 34 -3.95 10.43 -2.62
CA ARG A 34 -3.18 9.75 -3.68
C ARG A 34 -3.77 8.37 -3.95
N ASN A 35 -3.71 7.94 -5.20
CA ASN A 35 -4.30 6.65 -5.62
C ASN A 35 -3.29 5.49 -5.57
N ALA A 36 -3.76 4.29 -5.90
CA ALA A 36 -2.95 3.08 -5.88
C ALA A 36 -1.78 3.13 -6.87
N GLU A 37 -1.92 3.81 -8.01
CA GLU A 37 -0.82 3.97 -8.96
C GLU A 37 0.30 4.82 -8.36
N VAL A 38 -0.04 5.87 -7.64
CA VAL A 38 0.94 6.71 -6.94
C VAL A 38 1.64 5.90 -5.84
N LEU A 39 0.90 5.07 -5.12
CA LEU A 39 1.49 4.16 -4.12
C LEU A 39 2.52 3.24 -4.79
N GLU A 40 2.15 2.62 -5.91
CA GLU A 40 3.05 1.75 -6.65
C GLU A 40 4.33 2.47 -7.04
N ASN A 41 4.21 3.64 -7.65
CA ASN A 41 5.36 4.42 -8.09
C ASN A 41 6.26 4.83 -6.92
N MET A 42 5.68 5.19 -5.80
CA MET A 42 6.42 5.58 -4.59
C MET A 42 7.25 4.42 -4.03
N VAL A 43 6.65 3.24 -3.92
CA VAL A 43 7.33 2.07 -3.37
C VAL A 43 8.38 1.53 -4.35
N GLU A 44 8.08 1.50 -5.65
CA GLU A 44 9.07 1.10 -6.66
C GLU A 44 10.27 2.05 -6.65
N ARG A 45 10.02 3.33 -6.51
CA ARG A 45 11.11 4.32 -6.40
C ARG A 45 11.95 4.11 -5.14
N PHE A 46 11.32 3.76 -4.03
CA PHE A 46 12.04 3.41 -2.81
C PHE A 46 13.02 2.27 -3.08
N PHE A 47 12.57 1.16 -3.64
CA PHE A 47 13.42 0.01 -3.91
C PHE A 47 14.48 0.28 -4.98
N GLY A 48 14.22 1.22 -5.88
CA GLY A 48 15.17 1.61 -6.91
C GLY A 48 16.29 2.54 -6.42
N ASN A 49 16.06 3.29 -5.34
CA ASN A 49 16.98 4.34 -4.87
C ASN A 49 17.55 4.08 -3.48
N VAL A 50 16.93 3.20 -2.69
CA VAL A 50 17.37 2.90 -1.33
C VAL A 50 17.84 1.45 -1.27
N TRP A 51 19.04 1.25 -0.76
CA TRP A 51 19.59 -0.10 -0.59
C TRP A 51 19.50 -0.48 0.90
N ILE A 52 18.83 -1.60 1.17
CA ILE A 52 18.84 -2.21 2.51
C ILE A 52 20.18 -2.92 2.64
N SER A 53 20.94 -2.65 3.71
CA SER A 53 22.33 -3.05 3.85
C SER A 53 22.58 -4.55 3.68
N LYS A 54 21.65 -5.38 4.15
CA LYS A 54 21.75 -6.83 3.99
C LYS A 54 21.02 -7.25 2.72
N GLU A 55 21.76 -7.78 1.77
CA GLU A 55 21.21 -8.19 0.46
C GLU A 55 20.04 -9.16 0.60
N ALA A 56 20.14 -10.14 1.51
CA ALA A 56 19.07 -11.11 1.72
C ALA A 56 17.79 -10.43 2.21
N GLU A 57 17.91 -9.42 3.08
CA GLU A 57 16.76 -8.64 3.57
C GLU A 57 16.18 -7.77 2.48
N HIS A 58 17.02 -7.14 1.67
CA HIS A 58 16.57 -6.34 0.53
C HIS A 58 15.77 -7.20 -0.45
N SER A 59 16.28 -8.36 -0.81
CA SER A 59 15.62 -9.29 -1.73
C SER A 59 14.28 -9.78 -1.17
N LYS A 60 14.24 -10.10 0.12
CA LYS A 60 13.02 -10.56 0.78
C LYS A 60 11.97 -9.44 0.84
N ALA A 61 12.39 -8.25 1.19
CA ALA A 61 11.49 -7.08 1.24
C ALA A 61 10.88 -6.80 -0.14
N TYR A 62 11.68 -6.84 -1.19
CA TYR A 62 11.18 -6.63 -2.56
C TYR A 62 10.21 -7.72 -2.98
N ARG A 63 10.46 -8.97 -2.62
CA ARG A 63 9.54 -10.09 -2.93
C ARG A 63 8.19 -9.91 -2.24
N LEU A 64 8.19 -9.46 -0.99
CA LEU A 64 6.95 -9.18 -0.27
C LEU A 64 6.16 -8.08 -0.98
N TRP A 65 6.84 -6.99 -1.32
CA TRP A 65 6.22 -5.90 -2.04
C TRP A 65 5.69 -6.33 -3.41
N SER A 66 6.50 -7.00 -4.21
CA SER A 66 6.09 -7.38 -5.57
C SER A 66 4.93 -8.35 -5.56
N SER A 67 4.85 -9.24 -4.58
CA SER A 67 3.69 -10.12 -4.40
C SER A 67 2.42 -9.32 -4.11
N PHE A 68 2.48 -8.36 -3.20
CA PHE A 68 1.35 -7.48 -2.91
C PHE A 68 0.96 -6.67 -4.15
N ARG A 69 1.95 -6.05 -4.81
CA ARG A 69 1.73 -5.25 -6.02
C ARG A 69 0.99 -6.05 -7.08
N ASP A 70 1.46 -7.25 -7.38
CA ASP A 70 0.90 -8.08 -8.44
C ASP A 70 -0.53 -8.51 -8.11
N ASP A 71 -0.80 -8.88 -6.86
CA ASP A 71 -2.12 -9.33 -6.44
C ASP A 71 -3.11 -8.17 -6.27
N ALA A 72 -2.72 -7.10 -5.60
CA ALA A 72 -3.63 -6.04 -5.19
C ALA A 72 -3.68 -4.87 -6.18
N ILE A 73 -2.54 -4.44 -6.71
CA ILE A 73 -2.50 -3.27 -7.60
C ILE A 73 -2.75 -3.69 -9.05
N HIS A 74 -1.99 -4.66 -9.56
CA HIS A 74 -2.17 -5.13 -10.93
C HIS A 74 -3.46 -5.94 -11.10
N GLY A 75 -3.94 -6.57 -10.03
CA GLY A 75 -5.20 -7.30 -10.02
C GLY A 75 -6.42 -6.48 -9.65
N ILE A 76 -6.27 -5.16 -9.43
CA ILE A 76 -7.34 -4.32 -8.87
C ILE A 76 -8.61 -4.30 -9.74
N GLY A 77 -8.46 -4.40 -11.06
CA GLY A 77 -9.58 -4.38 -11.98
C GLY A 77 -10.54 -5.55 -11.81
N GLY A 78 -10.11 -6.66 -11.24
CA GLY A 78 -10.94 -7.82 -10.96
C GLY A 78 -11.54 -7.87 -9.56
N MET A 79 -11.32 -6.82 -8.75
CA MET A 79 -11.76 -6.80 -7.36
C MET A 79 -13.05 -6.02 -7.18
N THR A 80 -13.90 -6.49 -6.27
CA THR A 80 -15.05 -5.71 -5.78
C THR A 80 -14.55 -4.55 -4.93
N MET A 81 -15.43 -3.59 -4.63
CA MET A 81 -15.06 -2.49 -3.73
C MET A 81 -14.65 -2.99 -2.36
N ASN A 82 -15.39 -3.96 -1.80
CA ASN A 82 -15.03 -4.54 -0.50
C ASN A 82 -13.67 -5.22 -0.51
N GLU A 83 -13.34 -5.92 -1.59
CA GLU A 83 -12.02 -6.54 -1.74
C GLU A 83 -10.92 -5.50 -1.81
N ARG A 84 -11.16 -4.39 -2.49
CA ARG A 84 -10.20 -3.27 -2.56
C ARG A 84 -10.01 -2.60 -1.20
N LEU A 85 -11.10 -2.36 -0.47
CA LEU A 85 -11.02 -1.79 0.88
C LEU A 85 -10.25 -2.71 1.82
N TYR A 86 -10.48 -4.01 1.72
CA TYR A 86 -9.75 -5.00 2.52
C TYR A 86 -8.25 -5.01 2.15
N ALA A 87 -7.94 -5.13 0.87
CA ALA A 87 -6.54 -5.23 0.41
C ALA A 87 -5.71 -4.02 0.80
N PHE A 88 -6.28 -2.82 0.74
CA PHE A 88 -5.55 -1.59 1.02
C PHE A 88 -5.74 -1.05 2.45
N GLY A 89 -6.46 -1.78 3.30
CA GLY A 89 -6.66 -1.38 4.69
C GLY A 89 -7.49 -0.11 4.86
N LEU A 90 -8.52 0.07 4.03
CA LEU A 90 -9.29 1.31 3.95
C LEU A 90 -10.73 1.20 4.50
N PHE A 91 -11.12 0.06 5.06
CA PHE A 91 -12.47 -0.11 5.59
C PHE A 91 -12.82 0.93 6.65
N GLU A 92 -11.92 1.11 7.62
CA GLU A 92 -12.16 2.04 8.72
C GLU A 92 -12.32 3.46 8.20
N ARG A 93 -11.45 3.89 7.29
CA ARG A 93 -11.54 5.20 6.66
C ARG A 93 -12.86 5.36 5.91
N PHE A 94 -13.25 4.34 5.13
CA PHE A 94 -14.49 4.38 4.34
C PHE A 94 -15.71 4.45 5.24
N ASP A 95 -15.75 3.65 6.30
CA ASP A 95 -16.86 3.63 7.25
C ASP A 95 -16.97 4.94 8.04
N SER A 96 -15.87 5.67 8.19
CA SER A 96 -15.82 6.95 8.87
C SER A 96 -16.22 8.14 7.99
N CYS A 97 -16.42 7.91 6.69
CA CYS A 97 -16.82 8.98 5.77
C CYS A 97 -18.20 9.52 6.12
N LYS A 98 -18.32 10.86 6.22
CA LYS A 98 -19.54 11.55 6.58
C LYS A 98 -20.23 12.23 5.41
N SER A 99 -19.57 12.26 4.24
CA SER A 99 -20.10 12.89 3.04
C SER A 99 -19.83 12.03 1.83
N GLU A 100 -20.58 12.27 0.76
CA GLU A 100 -20.34 11.63 -0.52
C GLU A 100 -18.98 12.00 -1.09
N ALA A 101 -18.56 13.25 -0.91
CA ALA A 101 -17.26 13.72 -1.38
C ALA A 101 -16.12 12.92 -0.74
N GLU A 102 -16.19 12.63 0.55
CA GLU A 102 -15.20 11.82 1.24
C GLU A 102 -15.19 10.39 0.72
N ARG A 103 -16.36 9.80 0.48
CA ARG A 103 -16.47 8.43 -0.10
C ARG A 103 -15.90 8.39 -1.51
N LEU A 104 -16.20 9.39 -2.34
CA LEU A 104 -15.68 9.46 -3.71
C LEU A 104 -14.16 9.52 -3.74
N GLU A 105 -13.54 10.19 -2.77
CA GLU A 105 -12.09 10.23 -2.64
C GLU A 105 -11.53 8.83 -2.43
N VAL A 106 -12.16 8.03 -1.57
CA VAL A 106 -11.73 6.63 -1.35
C VAL A 106 -11.95 5.79 -2.61
N TYR A 107 -13.09 5.95 -3.29
CA TYR A 107 -13.32 5.26 -4.56
C TYR A 107 -12.21 5.56 -5.57
N GLY A 108 -11.87 6.83 -5.75
CA GLY A 108 -10.80 7.25 -6.66
C GLY A 108 -9.43 6.69 -6.27
N LYS A 109 -9.18 6.58 -4.98
CA LYS A 109 -7.93 6.05 -4.44
C LYS A 109 -7.69 4.61 -4.88
N VAL A 110 -8.72 3.80 -4.96
CA VAL A 110 -8.64 2.38 -5.35
C VAL A 110 -9.18 2.09 -6.74
N HIS A 111 -9.24 3.11 -7.59
CA HIS A 111 -9.69 3.00 -8.97
C HIS A 111 -11.08 2.41 -9.13
N ALA A 112 -11.96 2.66 -8.18
CA ALA A 112 -13.33 2.16 -8.21
C ALA A 112 -14.31 3.26 -8.64
N LYS A 113 -15.45 2.83 -9.16
CA LYS A 113 -16.56 3.74 -9.47
C LYS A 113 -17.66 3.54 -8.43
N PRO A 114 -18.27 4.62 -7.98
CA PRO A 114 -19.37 4.54 -7.03
C PRO A 114 -20.59 3.82 -7.62
#